data_637c344a4a69f81631942c6a2dc8ed94
#
_entry.id   637c344a4a69f81631942c6a2dc8ed94
#
_cell.length_a   1.000
_cell.length_b   1.000
_cell.length_c   1.000
_cell.angle_alpha   90.00
_cell.angle_beta   90.00
_cell.angle_gamma   90.00
#
_symmetry.space_group_name_H-M   'P 1'
#
loop_
_entity.id
_entity.type
_entity.pdbx_description
1 polymer ?
#
loop_
_entity_poly.entity_id
_entity_poly.type
_entity_poly.pdbx_seq_one_letter_code
_entity_poly.pdbx_strand_id
1 'polypeptide(L)'
;MTDIKNEDTGDKKSLNFIEQAVEKDLKEGKNGGKVQTRFPPEPNGYLHIGHAKAICLDFGIAEKHGGVCNLRFDDTNPTKEDVEYVEAIKEDIQWLGYQWGNEYYASDYFQQLWDFAIRLIQEGKAYIDEQSSELIAQQKGTPTQAGVCLLYTSPSPRDRS
;
A
#
# COMPACT_ATOMS: atom_id res chain seq x y z
N MET A 1 18.89 39.28 -42.10
CA MET A 1 17.86 38.27 -41.82
C MET A 1 18.52 37.16 -41.07
N THR A 2 18.43 37.18 -39.79
CA THR A 2 19.05 36.18 -38.87
C THR A 2 17.91 35.37 -38.27
N ASP A 3 17.83 34.10 -38.67
CA ASP A 3 16.87 33.13 -38.16
C ASP A 3 17.15 32.84 -36.69
N ILE A 4 16.25 33.28 -35.82
CA ILE A 4 16.23 32.91 -34.40
C ILE A 4 15.58 31.54 -34.32
N LYS A 5 16.38 30.51 -34.14
CA LYS A 5 15.88 29.18 -33.72
C LYS A 5 15.34 29.28 -32.30
N ASN A 6 14.03 29.20 -32.17
CA ASN A 6 13.40 28.91 -30.90
C ASN A 6 13.79 27.49 -30.45
N GLU A 7 14.74 27.39 -29.54
CA GLU A 7 14.94 26.14 -28.77
C GLU A 7 13.79 26.01 -27.79
N ASP A 8 12.91 25.08 -28.09
CA ASP A 8 11.85 24.61 -27.18
C ASP A 8 12.52 23.92 -25.98
N THR A 9 12.83 24.71 -24.94
CA THR A 9 13.25 24.20 -23.63
C THR A 9 12.03 23.66 -22.93
N GLY A 10 11.57 22.48 -23.36
CA GLY A 10 10.55 21.71 -22.66
C GLY A 10 11.01 21.49 -21.22
N ASP A 11 10.32 22.16 -20.31
CA ASP A 11 10.51 22.08 -18.87
C ASP A 11 10.39 20.62 -18.42
N LYS A 12 11.51 19.91 -18.36
CA LYS A 12 11.58 18.53 -17.86
C LYS A 12 11.27 18.58 -16.37
N LYS A 13 9.98 18.55 -16.03
CA LYS A 13 9.50 18.45 -14.68
C LYS A 13 10.25 17.31 -14.01
N SER A 14 11.04 17.63 -12.99
CA SER A 14 11.82 16.64 -12.23
C SER A 14 10.85 15.59 -11.66
N LEU A 15 11.05 14.33 -12.04
CA LEU A 15 10.24 13.24 -11.53
C LEU A 15 10.51 13.05 -10.04
N ASN A 16 9.47 12.79 -9.27
CA ASN A 16 9.64 12.39 -7.88
C ASN A 16 10.22 10.96 -7.80
N PHE A 17 10.68 10.55 -6.62
CA PHE A 17 11.35 9.24 -6.45
C PHE A 17 10.46 8.03 -6.76
N ILE A 18 9.14 8.15 -6.56
CA ILE A 18 8.18 7.08 -6.88
C ILE A 18 8.05 6.95 -8.40
N GLU A 19 7.86 8.07 -9.09
CA GLU A 19 7.81 8.08 -10.56
C GLU A 19 9.10 7.54 -11.17
N GLN A 20 10.26 7.89 -10.62
CA GLN A 20 11.55 7.34 -11.06
C GLN A 20 11.62 5.82 -10.89
N ALA A 21 11.11 5.30 -9.77
CA ALA A 21 11.05 3.85 -9.53
C ALA A 21 10.12 3.15 -10.53
N VAL A 22 8.93 3.71 -10.77
CA VAL A 22 7.97 3.17 -11.75
C VAL A 22 8.55 3.17 -13.15
N GLU A 23 9.17 4.27 -13.59
CA GLU A 23 9.79 4.34 -14.91
C GLU A 23 10.95 3.37 -15.07
N LYS A 24 11.75 3.17 -14.00
CA LYS A 24 12.82 2.17 -14.01
C LYS A 24 12.24 0.77 -14.18
N ASP A 25 11.23 0.42 -13.41
CA ASP A 25 10.61 -0.91 -13.47
C ASP A 25 9.96 -1.19 -14.82
N LEU A 26 9.33 -0.17 -15.43
CA LEU A 26 8.79 -0.25 -16.79
C LEU A 26 9.90 -0.49 -17.84
N LYS A 27 11.02 0.23 -17.75
CA LYS A 27 12.18 0.05 -18.65
C LYS A 27 12.81 -1.33 -18.51
N GLU A 28 12.81 -1.89 -17.31
CA GLU A 28 13.30 -3.24 -17.02
C GLU A 28 12.28 -4.34 -17.41
N GLY A 29 11.10 -3.98 -17.88
CA GLY A 29 10.04 -4.93 -18.27
C GLY A 29 9.42 -5.69 -17.08
N LYS A 30 9.60 -5.19 -15.85
CA LYS A 30 8.99 -5.79 -14.68
C LYS A 30 7.46 -5.79 -14.78
N ASN A 31 6.83 -6.77 -14.16
CA ASN A 31 5.38 -6.94 -14.11
C ASN A 31 4.71 -6.94 -15.51
N GLY A 32 5.45 -7.33 -16.56
CA GLY A 32 4.96 -7.32 -17.95
C GLY A 32 4.66 -5.92 -18.48
N GLY A 33 5.33 -4.88 -17.95
CA GLY A 33 5.12 -3.48 -18.33
C GLY A 33 3.80 -2.88 -17.84
N LYS A 34 3.11 -3.54 -16.91
CA LYS A 34 1.83 -3.06 -16.34
C LYS A 34 2.06 -2.28 -15.06
N VAL A 35 1.36 -1.15 -14.92
CA VAL A 35 1.31 -0.38 -13.68
C VAL A 35 -0.02 -0.62 -13.00
N GLN A 36 0.04 -1.06 -11.75
CA GLN A 36 -1.13 -1.22 -10.90
C GLN A 36 -0.84 -0.63 -9.53
N THR A 37 -1.70 0.25 -9.09
CA THR A 37 -1.69 0.85 -7.76
C THR A 37 -2.91 0.45 -6.96
N ARG A 38 -2.95 0.83 -5.70
CA ARG A 38 -4.04 0.49 -4.79
C ARG A 38 -4.22 1.60 -3.77
N PHE A 39 -5.45 2.06 -3.60
CA PHE A 39 -5.84 2.87 -2.45
C PHE A 39 -6.58 1.97 -1.44
N PRO A 40 -6.01 1.72 -0.24
CA PRO A 40 -6.57 0.80 0.75
C PRO A 40 -7.13 1.53 1.98
N PRO A 41 -8.27 2.23 1.89
CA PRO A 41 -8.84 2.92 3.04
C PRO A 41 -9.45 1.95 4.04
N GLU A 42 -9.37 2.29 5.33
CA GLU A 42 -10.16 1.67 6.40
C GLU A 42 -11.48 2.44 6.53
N PRO A 43 -12.66 1.81 6.39
CA PRO A 43 -13.95 2.50 6.39
C PRO A 43 -14.45 2.79 7.83
N ASN A 44 -13.62 3.45 8.64
CA ASN A 44 -13.86 3.77 10.04
C ASN A 44 -14.07 5.26 10.30
N GLY A 45 -14.19 6.07 9.25
CA GLY A 45 -14.37 7.51 9.33
C GLY A 45 -14.29 8.20 7.96
N TYR A 46 -14.60 9.48 7.92
CA TYR A 46 -14.48 10.31 6.72
C TYR A 46 -13.02 10.59 6.36
N LEU A 47 -12.79 10.79 5.07
CA LEU A 47 -11.46 11.14 4.57
C LEU A 47 -11.07 12.58 4.98
N HIS A 48 -9.79 12.84 5.02
CA HIS A 48 -9.22 14.17 5.24
C HIS A 48 -8.15 14.47 4.18
N ILE A 49 -7.59 15.69 4.20
CA ILE A 49 -6.62 16.14 3.18
C ILE A 49 -5.40 15.22 3.01
N GLY A 50 -5.00 14.51 4.05
CA GLY A 50 -3.93 13.51 3.95
C GLY A 50 -4.30 12.35 3.04
N HIS A 51 -5.55 11.87 3.11
CA HIS A 51 -6.08 10.85 2.22
C HIS A 51 -6.20 11.36 0.77
N ALA A 52 -6.66 12.60 0.57
CA ALA A 52 -6.72 13.21 -0.75
C ALA A 52 -5.34 13.22 -1.43
N LYS A 53 -4.27 13.52 -0.68
CA LYS A 53 -2.90 13.44 -1.20
C LYS A 53 -2.52 12.02 -1.63
N ALA A 54 -2.87 11.00 -0.85
CA ALA A 54 -2.61 9.60 -1.19
C ALA A 54 -3.41 9.18 -2.44
N ILE A 55 -4.70 9.53 -2.51
CA ILE A 55 -5.55 9.28 -3.67
C ILE A 55 -4.94 9.89 -4.93
N CYS A 56 -4.57 11.19 -4.90
CA CYS A 56 -3.96 11.85 -6.04
C CYS A 56 -2.64 11.19 -6.47
N LEU A 57 -1.88 10.65 -5.53
CA LEU A 57 -0.64 9.93 -5.84
C LEU A 57 -0.93 8.56 -6.47
N ASP A 58 -1.77 7.74 -5.83
CA ASP A 58 -2.03 6.37 -6.24
C ASP A 58 -2.75 6.31 -7.60
N PHE A 59 -3.80 7.10 -7.74
CA PHE A 59 -4.57 7.18 -8.99
C PHE A 59 -3.79 7.91 -10.08
N GLY A 60 -3.13 9.03 -9.74
CA GLY A 60 -2.36 9.81 -10.72
C GLY A 60 -1.20 9.03 -11.34
N ILE A 61 -0.51 8.19 -10.57
CA ILE A 61 0.53 7.30 -11.11
C ILE A 61 -0.09 6.28 -12.07
N ALA A 62 -1.20 5.65 -11.70
CA ALA A 62 -1.88 4.69 -12.58
C ALA A 62 -2.28 5.35 -13.89
N GLU A 63 -2.98 6.49 -13.85
CA GLU A 63 -3.41 7.23 -15.03
C GLU A 63 -2.25 7.65 -15.93
N LYS A 64 -1.20 8.22 -15.33
CA LYS A 64 -0.02 8.69 -16.07
C LYS A 64 0.65 7.59 -16.89
N HIS A 65 0.60 6.35 -16.43
CA HIS A 65 1.25 5.21 -17.08
C HIS A 65 0.24 4.25 -17.76
N GLY A 66 -1.01 4.67 -17.96
CA GLY A 66 -2.05 3.85 -18.59
C GLY A 66 -2.36 2.57 -17.80
N GLY A 67 -2.15 2.63 -16.50
CA GLY A 67 -2.39 1.53 -15.56
C GLY A 67 -3.75 1.58 -14.90
N VAL A 68 -3.90 0.82 -13.81
CA VAL A 68 -5.14 0.70 -13.04
C VAL A 68 -4.87 0.96 -11.58
N CYS A 69 -5.71 1.77 -10.93
CA CYS A 69 -5.77 1.87 -9.48
C CYS A 69 -6.99 1.09 -8.96
N ASN A 70 -6.78 0.17 -8.04
CA ASN A 70 -7.85 -0.58 -7.39
C ASN A 70 -8.21 0.05 -6.05
N LEU A 71 -9.50 0.04 -5.72
CA LEU A 71 -10.00 0.41 -4.40
C LEU A 71 -10.13 -0.88 -3.58
N ARG A 72 -9.43 -0.93 -2.45
CA ARG A 72 -9.49 -2.08 -1.56
C ARG A 72 -9.77 -1.63 -0.15
N PHE A 73 -10.97 -1.82 0.33
CA PHE A 73 -11.33 -1.55 1.71
C PHE A 73 -10.62 -2.50 2.68
N ASP A 74 -9.97 -1.92 3.69
CA ASP A 74 -9.38 -2.68 4.80
C ASP A 74 -10.42 -2.80 5.93
N ASP A 75 -11.47 -3.56 5.65
CA ASP A 75 -12.65 -3.76 6.48
C ASP A 75 -12.47 -4.96 7.42
N THR A 76 -11.42 -4.93 8.23
CA THR A 76 -11.06 -6.04 9.12
C THR A 76 -11.54 -5.86 10.57
N ASN A 77 -12.12 -4.70 10.91
CA ASN A 77 -12.60 -4.38 12.24
C ASN A 77 -14.11 -4.04 12.28
N PRO A 78 -15.00 -5.04 12.36
CA PRO A 78 -16.45 -4.84 12.23
C PRO A 78 -17.08 -3.97 13.34
N THR A 79 -16.32 -3.63 14.39
CA THR A 79 -16.82 -2.78 15.46
C THR A 79 -16.70 -1.28 15.20
N LYS A 80 -15.98 -0.89 14.17
CA LYS A 80 -15.67 0.52 13.85
C LYS A 80 -16.05 0.91 12.42
N GLU A 81 -16.43 -0.05 11.60
CA GLU A 81 -16.67 0.12 10.19
C GLU A 81 -18.16 0.29 9.91
N ASP A 82 -18.49 1.23 9.03
CA ASP A 82 -19.85 1.51 8.62
C ASP A 82 -19.96 1.67 7.10
N VAL A 83 -21.07 1.22 6.55
CA VAL A 83 -21.41 1.36 5.12
C VAL A 83 -21.45 2.84 4.73
N GLU A 84 -21.82 3.74 5.62
CA GLU A 84 -21.81 5.20 5.40
C GLU A 84 -20.41 5.68 5.01
N TYR A 85 -19.36 5.21 5.70
CA TYR A 85 -17.99 5.60 5.37
C TYR A 85 -17.51 5.00 4.05
N VAL A 86 -17.94 3.78 3.72
CA VAL A 86 -17.63 3.17 2.41
C VAL A 86 -18.16 4.05 1.28
N GLU A 87 -19.43 4.47 1.34
CA GLU A 87 -20.04 5.29 0.32
C GLU A 87 -19.41 6.70 0.27
N ALA A 88 -19.16 7.33 1.42
CA ALA A 88 -18.49 8.62 1.50
C ALA A 88 -17.09 8.59 0.87
N ILE A 89 -16.31 7.51 1.12
CA ILE A 89 -14.99 7.34 0.51
C ILE A 89 -15.08 7.24 -1.02
N LYS A 90 -16.06 6.53 -1.54
CA LYS A 90 -16.31 6.41 -2.98
C LYS A 90 -16.68 7.76 -3.60
N GLU A 91 -17.58 8.51 -2.95
CA GLU A 91 -17.96 9.85 -3.38
C GLU A 91 -16.75 10.79 -3.39
N ASP A 92 -15.91 10.77 -2.37
CA ASP A 92 -14.71 11.62 -2.28
C ASP A 92 -13.71 11.32 -3.40
N ILE A 93 -13.49 10.04 -3.73
CA ILE A 93 -12.61 9.64 -4.85
C ILE A 93 -13.16 10.17 -6.17
N GLN A 94 -14.48 10.02 -6.41
CA GLN A 94 -15.15 10.51 -7.62
C GLN A 94 -15.14 12.04 -7.68
N TRP A 95 -15.36 12.71 -6.56
CA TRP A 95 -15.27 14.16 -6.46
C TRP A 95 -13.88 14.70 -6.82
N LEU A 96 -12.83 13.97 -6.45
CA LEU A 96 -11.45 14.27 -6.86
C LEU A 96 -11.18 13.99 -8.35
N GLY A 97 -12.14 13.44 -9.08
CA GLY A 97 -12.06 13.17 -10.52
C GLY A 97 -11.53 11.81 -10.90
N TYR A 98 -11.35 10.88 -9.94
CA TYR A 98 -10.78 9.57 -10.21
C TYR A 98 -11.82 8.46 -10.32
N GLN A 99 -11.44 7.39 -11.03
CA GLN A 99 -12.21 6.15 -11.17
C GLN A 99 -11.31 4.96 -10.83
N TRP A 100 -11.81 4.04 -10.02
CA TRP A 100 -11.08 2.79 -9.72
C TRP A 100 -11.40 1.69 -10.73
N GLY A 101 -10.46 0.74 -10.86
CA GLY A 101 -10.65 -0.41 -11.73
C GLY A 101 -11.53 -1.48 -11.08
N ASN A 102 -11.03 -2.09 -10.01
CA ASN A 102 -11.77 -3.09 -9.23
C ASN A 102 -11.95 -2.63 -7.79
N GLU A 103 -13.02 -3.11 -7.17
CA GLU A 103 -13.33 -2.90 -5.76
C GLU A 103 -13.20 -4.22 -5.01
N TYR A 104 -12.50 -4.19 -3.88
CA TYR A 104 -12.24 -5.36 -3.05
C TYR A 104 -12.46 -5.01 -1.58
N TYR A 105 -12.84 -6.04 -0.82
CA TYR A 105 -12.97 -5.98 0.64
C TYR A 105 -12.03 -7.00 1.27
N ALA A 106 -11.25 -6.61 2.27
CA ALA A 106 -10.31 -7.51 2.93
C ALA A 106 -11.04 -8.66 3.64
N SER A 107 -12.23 -8.40 4.17
CA SER A 107 -13.09 -9.40 4.83
C SER A 107 -13.49 -10.57 3.92
N ASP A 108 -13.59 -10.35 2.61
CA ASP A 108 -13.91 -11.42 1.65
C ASP A 108 -12.82 -12.50 1.55
N TYR A 109 -11.62 -12.19 2.05
CA TYR A 109 -10.43 -13.03 1.92
C TYR A 109 -10.00 -13.69 3.23
N PHE A 110 -10.76 -13.61 4.31
CA PHE A 110 -10.37 -14.15 5.61
C PHE A 110 -10.03 -15.63 5.58
N GLN A 111 -10.77 -16.45 4.85
CA GLN A 111 -10.44 -17.87 4.73
C GLN A 111 -9.09 -18.08 4.02
N GLN A 112 -8.83 -17.36 2.95
CA GLN A 112 -7.54 -17.45 2.23
C GLN A 112 -6.37 -16.98 3.10
N LEU A 113 -6.57 -15.90 3.87
CA LEU A 113 -5.56 -15.39 4.80
C LEU A 113 -5.26 -16.41 5.89
N TRP A 114 -6.28 -17.08 6.42
CA TRP A 114 -6.13 -18.18 7.36
C TRP A 114 -5.31 -19.33 6.75
N ASP A 115 -5.66 -19.77 5.55
CA ASP A 115 -4.96 -20.86 4.86
C ASP A 115 -3.48 -20.49 4.60
N PHE A 116 -3.21 -19.23 4.23
CA PHE A 116 -1.84 -18.74 4.07
C PHE A 116 -1.07 -18.71 5.40
N ALA A 117 -1.70 -18.31 6.50
CA ALA A 117 -1.09 -18.33 7.82
C ALA A 117 -0.70 -19.77 8.24
N ILE A 118 -1.61 -20.74 8.07
CA ILE A 118 -1.34 -22.15 8.34
C ILE A 118 -0.17 -22.65 7.47
N ARG A 119 -0.17 -22.30 6.19
CA ARG A 119 0.93 -22.68 5.28
C ARG A 119 2.27 -22.11 5.73
N LEU A 120 2.32 -20.85 6.12
CA LEU A 120 3.55 -20.22 6.62
C LEU A 120 4.07 -20.89 7.88
N ILE A 121 3.18 -21.32 8.78
CA ILE A 121 3.54 -22.08 9.98
C ILE A 121 4.12 -23.45 9.58
N GLN A 122 3.48 -24.17 8.67
CA GLN A 122 3.95 -25.47 8.19
C GLN A 122 5.31 -25.38 7.48
N GLU A 123 5.57 -24.28 6.78
CA GLU A 123 6.85 -23.99 6.13
C GLU A 123 7.93 -23.47 7.11
N GLY A 124 7.61 -23.32 8.40
CA GLY A 124 8.53 -22.79 9.42
C GLY A 124 8.85 -21.29 9.27
N LYS A 125 8.02 -20.54 8.52
CA LYS A 125 8.19 -19.11 8.27
C LYS A 125 7.39 -18.22 9.21
N ALA A 126 6.47 -18.80 9.97
CA ALA A 126 5.68 -18.14 11.00
C ALA A 126 5.52 -19.06 12.20
N TYR A 127 5.17 -18.50 13.33
CA TYR A 127 4.90 -19.25 14.57
C TYR A 127 3.76 -18.60 15.35
N ILE A 128 3.20 -19.34 16.29
CA ILE A 128 2.18 -18.82 17.21
C ILE A 128 2.91 -18.37 18.48
N ASP A 129 2.64 -17.12 18.90
CA ASP A 129 3.08 -16.59 20.17
C ASP A 129 1.96 -16.78 21.21
N GLU A 130 2.21 -17.61 22.21
CA GLU A 130 1.26 -17.93 23.27
C GLU A 130 1.38 -17.00 24.50
N GLN A 131 2.17 -15.94 24.40
CA GLN A 131 2.34 -14.99 25.49
C GLN A 131 1.06 -14.16 25.73
N SER A 132 0.86 -13.75 26.99
CA SER A 132 -0.21 -12.80 27.29
C SER A 132 0.07 -11.42 26.75
N SER A 133 -1.00 -10.65 26.51
CA SER A 133 -0.88 -9.26 26.03
C SER A 133 -0.02 -8.39 26.93
N GLU A 134 -0.06 -8.62 28.24
CA GLU A 134 0.73 -7.89 29.24
C GLU A 134 2.22 -8.22 29.08
N LEU A 135 2.55 -9.48 28.87
CA LEU A 135 3.94 -9.93 28.69
C LEU A 135 4.51 -9.39 27.36
N ILE A 136 3.73 -9.44 26.29
CA ILE A 136 4.09 -8.86 25.00
C ILE A 136 4.34 -7.34 25.15
N ALA A 137 3.45 -6.63 25.87
CA ALA A 137 3.60 -5.19 26.10
C ALA A 137 4.88 -4.83 26.87
N GLN A 138 5.31 -5.68 27.80
CA GLN A 138 6.57 -5.50 28.55
C GLN A 138 7.79 -5.82 27.71
N GLN A 139 7.72 -6.81 26.83
CA GLN A 139 8.85 -7.33 26.07
C GLN A 139 9.06 -6.68 24.71
N LYS A 140 8.06 -5.99 24.14
CA LYS A 140 8.13 -5.38 22.81
C LYS A 140 9.23 -4.32 22.64
N GLY A 141 9.81 -3.85 23.75
CA GLY A 141 10.82 -2.81 23.74
C GLY A 141 10.27 -1.40 23.57
N THR A 142 11.18 -0.44 23.46
CA THR A 142 10.91 1.00 23.26
C THR A 142 11.79 1.53 22.12
N PRO A 143 11.58 2.76 21.64
CA PRO A 143 12.46 3.35 20.62
C PRO A 143 13.95 3.39 21.00
N THR A 144 14.26 3.32 22.30
CA THR A 144 15.63 3.40 22.82
C THR A 144 16.13 2.09 23.44
N GLN A 145 15.26 1.09 23.57
CA GLN A 145 15.60 -0.22 24.17
C GLN A 145 15.05 -1.33 23.30
N ALA A 146 15.92 -2.22 22.84
CA ALA A 146 15.51 -3.39 22.04
C ALA A 146 14.56 -4.28 22.83
N GLY A 147 13.56 -4.82 22.15
CA GLY A 147 12.66 -5.83 22.70
C GLY A 147 13.33 -7.20 22.82
N VAL A 148 12.66 -8.11 23.50
CA VAL A 148 13.06 -9.52 23.58
C VAL A 148 12.68 -10.20 22.27
N CYS A 149 13.65 -10.79 21.57
CA CYS A 149 13.40 -11.58 20.39
C CYS A 149 13.08 -13.03 20.79
N LEU A 150 11.90 -13.51 20.44
CA LEU A 150 11.46 -14.88 20.71
C LEU A 150 12.07 -15.90 19.72
N LEU A 151 12.60 -15.44 18.58
CA LEU A 151 13.16 -16.26 17.52
C LEU A 151 14.70 -16.16 17.48
N TYR A 152 15.36 -16.40 18.60
CA TYR A 152 16.83 -16.44 18.63
C TYR A 152 17.45 -17.53 17.77
N THR A 153 16.67 -18.52 17.33
CA THR A 153 17.15 -19.68 16.56
C THR A 153 16.87 -19.59 15.07
N SER A 154 16.13 -18.59 14.61
CA SER A 154 15.83 -18.41 13.19
C SER A 154 16.36 -17.05 12.72
N PRO A 155 17.42 -17.02 11.88
CA PRO A 155 17.92 -15.76 11.35
C PRO A 155 16.82 -15.06 10.54
N SER A 156 16.62 -13.79 10.81
CA SER A 156 15.74 -12.93 10.01
C SER A 156 16.18 -12.98 8.54
N PRO A 157 15.28 -12.87 7.57
CA PRO A 157 15.66 -12.71 6.16
C PRO A 157 16.63 -11.56 5.91
N ARG A 158 16.70 -10.57 6.82
CA ARG A 158 17.64 -9.43 6.78
C ARG A 158 19.05 -9.81 7.21
N ASP A 159 19.21 -10.91 7.95
CA ASP A 159 20.51 -11.37 8.48
C ASP A 159 21.19 -12.37 7.55
N ARG A 160 20.63 -12.60 6.36
CA ARG A 160 21.15 -13.52 5.33
C ARG A 160 21.92 -12.81 4.20
N SER A 161 22.29 -11.54 4.40
CA SER A 161 23.10 -10.78 3.43
C SER A 161 24.59 -11.00 3.67
#